data_348917eed62742b3fccc43e45fd051e6
#
_entry.id   348917eed62742b3fccc43e45fd051e6
#
_cell.length_a   1.000
_cell.length_b   1.000
_cell.length_c   1.000
_cell.angle_alpha   90.00
_cell.angle_beta   90.00
_cell.angle_gamma   90.00
#
_symmetry.space_group_name_H-M   'P 1'
#
loop_
_entity.id
_entity.type
_entity.pdbx_description
1 polymer ?
#
loop_
_entity_poly.entity_id
_entity_poly.type
_entity_poly.pdbx_seq_one_letter_code
_entity_poly.pdbx_strand_id
1 'polypeptide(L)'
;ELPYHLGVTCSTDSFYPGQSRRGFDGYEHPDGDRRLEELQEAGVINFEMETATICTLAALFGLQAGAVCTVYANRTTGEFRTEGERRAGEVASLAASILSEMDQVVADSGADRWHAGLSLSH
;
A
#
# COMPACT_ATOMS: atom_id res chain seq x y z
N GLU A 1 14.93 13.23 6.69
CA GLU A 1 13.97 12.18 7.07
C GLU A 1 12.70 12.39 6.26
N LEU A 2 12.18 11.34 5.65
CA LEU A 2 10.97 11.39 4.83
C LEU A 2 9.74 11.23 5.73
N PRO A 3 8.76 12.14 5.72
CA PRO A 3 7.51 11.86 6.39
C PRO A 3 6.82 10.69 5.69
N TYR A 4 6.42 9.70 6.46
CA TYR A 4 5.65 8.56 5.98
C TYR A 4 4.57 8.18 6.99
N HIS A 5 3.55 7.50 6.50
CA HIS A 5 2.51 6.89 7.33
C HIS A 5 2.51 5.39 7.09
N LEU A 6 2.41 4.63 8.15
CA LEU A 6 2.22 3.20 8.10
C LEU A 6 0.77 2.89 8.48
N GLY A 7 0.08 2.10 7.66
CA GLY A 7 -1.33 1.81 7.91
C GLY A 7 -1.94 0.84 6.93
N VAL A 8 -3.24 0.70 6.99
CA VAL A 8 -4.03 -0.19 6.14
C VAL A 8 -4.41 0.52 4.84
N THR A 9 -4.15 -0.12 3.71
CA THR A 9 -4.62 0.32 2.40
C THR A 9 -5.87 -0.46 1.98
N CYS A 10 -6.76 0.18 1.24
CA CYS A 10 -7.91 -0.46 0.62
C CYS A 10 -7.71 -0.51 -0.89
N SER A 11 -7.56 -1.70 -1.45
CA SER A 11 -7.55 -1.89 -2.89
C SER A 11 -8.98 -1.87 -3.44
N THR A 12 -9.20 -1.04 -4.45
CA THR A 12 -10.51 -0.91 -5.11
C THR A 12 -10.40 -1.26 -6.59
N ASP A 13 -11.51 -1.70 -7.17
CA ASP A 13 -11.59 -2.10 -8.57
C ASP A 13 -11.77 -0.93 -9.54
N SER A 14 -12.06 0.27 -9.03
CA SER A 14 -12.21 1.46 -9.85
C SER A 14 -11.88 2.76 -9.11
N PHE A 15 -11.35 3.74 -9.87
CA PHE A 15 -10.99 5.05 -9.36
C PHE A 15 -12.21 5.91 -8.98
N TYR A 16 -13.33 5.76 -9.68
CA TYR A 16 -14.52 6.57 -9.45
C TYR A 16 -15.48 5.90 -8.45
N PRO A 17 -16.38 5.00 -8.84
CA PRO A 17 -17.38 4.47 -7.90
C PRO A 17 -16.75 3.61 -6.80
N GLY A 18 -15.67 2.88 -7.06
CA GLY A 18 -14.98 2.08 -6.05
C GLY A 18 -14.34 2.90 -4.94
N GLN A 19 -14.00 4.16 -5.22
CA GLN A 19 -13.46 5.11 -4.25
C GLN A 19 -14.48 6.20 -3.83
N SER A 20 -15.76 5.92 -3.96
CA SER A 20 -16.85 6.86 -3.62
C SER A 20 -16.72 8.21 -4.33
N ARG A 21 -16.30 8.19 -5.60
CA ARG A 21 -16.24 9.35 -6.48
C ARG A 21 -17.40 9.31 -7.46
N ARG A 22 -17.88 10.48 -7.85
CA ARG A 22 -18.86 10.59 -8.93
C ARG A 22 -18.28 10.06 -10.23
N GLY A 23 -18.97 9.11 -10.85
CA GLY A 23 -18.60 8.50 -12.11
C GLY A 23 -19.18 9.22 -13.33
N PHE A 24 -19.18 8.51 -14.47
CA PHE A 24 -19.74 8.99 -15.72
C PHE A 24 -21.22 9.33 -15.57
N ASP A 25 -21.67 10.39 -16.24
CA ASP A 25 -23.05 10.90 -16.21
C ASP A 25 -23.60 11.18 -14.80
N GLY A 26 -22.70 11.52 -13.88
CA GLY A 26 -23.06 11.83 -12.49
C GLY A 26 -23.43 10.63 -11.64
N TYR A 27 -23.15 9.41 -12.09
CA TYR A 27 -23.38 8.20 -11.29
C TYR A 27 -22.64 8.26 -9.95
N GLU A 28 -23.35 8.02 -8.88
CA GLU A 28 -22.80 7.85 -7.53
C GLU A 28 -23.25 6.50 -6.97
N HIS A 29 -22.32 5.81 -6.29
CA HIS A 29 -22.68 4.58 -5.61
C HIS A 29 -23.64 4.93 -4.46
N PRO A 30 -24.79 4.25 -4.33
CA PRO A 30 -25.83 4.60 -3.33
C PRO A 30 -25.30 4.68 -1.88
N ASP A 31 -24.31 3.84 -1.55
CA ASP A 31 -23.70 3.78 -0.22
C ASP A 31 -22.29 4.38 -0.18
N GLY A 32 -21.91 5.22 -1.14
CA GLY A 32 -20.54 5.71 -1.28
C GLY A 32 -20.00 6.39 -0.04
N ASP A 33 -20.74 7.34 0.50
CA ASP A 33 -20.34 8.10 1.69
C ASP A 33 -20.25 7.19 2.93
N ARG A 34 -21.25 6.33 3.14
CA ARG A 34 -21.24 5.38 4.26
C ARG A 34 -20.05 4.44 4.20
N ARG A 35 -19.72 3.92 3.02
CA ARG A 35 -18.53 3.06 2.84
C ARG A 35 -17.22 3.79 3.15
N LEU A 36 -17.12 5.06 2.78
CA LEU A 36 -15.97 5.87 3.09
C LEU A 36 -15.81 6.07 4.60
N GLU A 37 -16.89 6.37 5.29
CA GLU A 37 -16.91 6.50 6.76
C GLU A 37 -16.52 5.19 7.44
N GLU A 38 -17.12 4.06 7.06
CA GLU A 38 -16.81 2.74 7.59
C GLU A 38 -15.32 2.36 7.42
N LEU A 39 -14.74 2.68 6.26
CA LEU A 39 -13.31 2.43 6.00
C LEU A 39 -12.39 3.34 6.83
N GLN A 40 -12.78 4.60 7.03
CA GLN A 40 -12.06 5.52 7.91
C GLN A 40 -12.10 5.04 9.37
N GLU A 41 -13.27 4.61 9.86
CA GLU A 41 -13.42 4.03 11.19
C GLU A 41 -12.61 2.74 11.36
N ALA A 42 -12.46 1.95 10.29
CA ALA A 42 -11.61 0.76 10.27
C ALA A 42 -10.10 1.08 10.20
N GLY A 43 -9.71 2.36 10.16
CA GLY A 43 -8.31 2.78 10.11
C GLY A 43 -7.66 2.68 8.75
N VAL A 44 -8.43 2.62 7.68
CA VAL A 44 -7.91 2.69 6.30
C VAL A 44 -7.40 4.10 6.03
N ILE A 45 -6.13 4.22 5.63
CA ILE A 45 -5.48 5.51 5.42
C ILE A 45 -5.39 5.93 3.96
N ASN A 46 -5.50 4.99 3.02
CA ASN A 46 -5.48 5.30 1.58
C ASN A 46 -6.22 4.26 0.74
N PHE A 47 -6.56 4.67 -0.47
CA PHE A 47 -7.03 3.81 -1.55
C PHE A 47 -5.96 3.66 -2.62
N GLU A 48 -5.86 2.48 -3.19
CA GLU A 48 -5.09 2.16 -4.39
C GLU A 48 -5.82 1.04 -5.17
N MET A 49 -5.25 0.50 -6.23
CA MET A 49 -6.00 -0.38 -7.12
C MET A 49 -5.28 -1.70 -7.45
N GLU A 50 -4.06 -1.91 -6.97
CA GLU A 50 -3.19 -3.01 -7.40
C GLU A 50 -2.70 -3.91 -6.25
N THR A 51 -2.54 -3.38 -5.05
CA THR A 51 -1.83 -4.03 -3.95
C THR A 51 -2.44 -5.37 -3.55
N ALA A 52 -3.77 -5.47 -3.47
CA ALA A 52 -4.43 -6.73 -3.11
C ALA A 52 -4.11 -7.84 -4.13
N THR A 53 -4.10 -7.51 -5.42
CA THR A 53 -3.76 -8.46 -6.48
C THR A 53 -2.29 -8.87 -6.40
N ILE A 54 -1.38 -7.91 -6.23
CA ILE A 54 0.06 -8.17 -6.11
C ILE A 54 0.35 -9.04 -4.90
N CYS A 55 -0.18 -8.71 -3.72
CA CYS A 55 0.03 -9.48 -2.50
C CYS A 55 -0.57 -10.90 -2.60
N THR A 56 -1.74 -11.06 -3.23
CA THR A 56 -2.36 -12.36 -3.43
C THR A 56 -1.50 -13.24 -4.35
N LEU A 57 -1.04 -12.70 -5.48
CA LEU A 57 -0.19 -13.44 -6.41
C LEU A 57 1.16 -13.78 -5.77
N ALA A 58 1.77 -12.84 -5.05
CA ALA A 58 3.01 -13.10 -4.34
C ALA A 58 2.86 -14.25 -3.34
N ALA A 59 1.79 -14.25 -2.55
CA ALA A 59 1.51 -15.33 -1.61
C ALA A 59 1.33 -16.70 -2.29
N LEU A 60 0.64 -16.73 -3.44
CA LEU A 60 0.47 -17.97 -4.23
C LEU A 60 1.78 -18.54 -4.78
N PHE A 61 2.73 -17.66 -5.10
CA PHE A 61 4.05 -18.04 -5.62
C PHE A 61 5.14 -18.14 -4.55
N GLY A 62 4.81 -17.97 -3.28
CA GLY A 62 5.78 -17.98 -2.17
C GLY A 62 6.75 -16.81 -2.20
N LEU A 63 6.33 -15.68 -2.76
CA LEU A 63 7.11 -14.45 -2.86
C LEU A 63 6.69 -13.44 -1.79
N GLN A 64 7.59 -12.52 -1.47
CA GLN A 64 7.30 -11.37 -0.61
C GLN A 64 6.76 -10.21 -1.45
N ALA A 65 5.81 -9.46 -0.91
CA ALA A 65 5.28 -8.26 -1.54
C ALA A 65 4.90 -7.20 -0.52
N GLY A 66 4.92 -5.96 -0.96
CA GLY A 66 4.49 -4.80 -0.19
C GLY A 66 4.13 -3.66 -1.11
N ALA A 67 3.62 -2.57 -0.56
CA ALA A 67 3.26 -1.39 -1.31
C ALA A 67 3.81 -0.11 -0.69
N VAL A 68 4.25 0.80 -1.55
CA VAL A 68 4.59 2.17 -1.21
C VAL A 68 3.74 3.08 -2.09
N CYS A 69 2.88 3.86 -1.47
CA CYS A 69 1.94 4.72 -2.17
C CYS A 69 2.28 6.20 -1.98
N THR A 70 2.25 6.97 -3.07
CA THR A 70 2.23 8.43 -2.99
C THR A 70 0.79 8.90 -2.91
N VAL A 71 0.50 9.79 -1.96
CA VAL A 71 -0.84 10.37 -1.83
C VAL A 71 -1.02 11.50 -2.82
N TYR A 72 -1.89 11.33 -3.81
CA TYR A 72 -2.25 12.35 -4.79
C TYR A 72 -3.48 13.17 -4.39
N ALA A 73 -4.44 12.53 -3.75
CA ALA A 73 -5.71 13.14 -3.43
C ALA A 73 -6.13 12.85 -1.99
N ASN A 74 -6.52 13.89 -1.27
CA ASN A 74 -7.15 13.74 0.02
C ASN A 74 -8.68 13.73 -0.17
N ARG A 75 -9.33 12.64 0.21
CA ARG A 75 -10.78 12.46 0.04
C ARG A 75 -11.62 13.36 0.95
N THR A 76 -11.05 13.75 2.08
CA THR A 76 -11.72 14.59 3.07
C THR A 76 -11.62 16.07 2.75
N THR A 77 -10.42 16.53 2.34
CA THR A 77 -10.17 17.96 2.07
C THR A 77 -10.38 18.34 0.61
N GLY A 78 -10.44 17.38 -0.31
CA GLY A 78 -10.52 17.60 -1.75
C GLY A 78 -9.19 18.08 -2.37
N GLU A 79 -8.12 18.16 -1.62
CA GLU A 79 -6.80 18.51 -2.15
C GLU A 79 -6.32 17.46 -3.15
N PHE A 80 -5.67 17.93 -4.21
CA PHE A 80 -5.05 17.09 -5.21
C PHE A 80 -3.63 17.58 -5.53
N ARG A 81 -2.66 16.66 -5.54
CA ARG A 81 -1.25 16.92 -5.85
C ARG A 81 -0.72 15.85 -6.78
N THR A 82 0.13 16.24 -7.73
CA THR A 82 0.74 15.33 -8.72
C THR A 82 2.24 15.12 -8.49
N GLU A 83 2.75 15.60 -7.36
CA GLU A 83 4.16 15.52 -7.02
C GLU A 83 4.43 14.33 -6.09
N GLY A 84 5.52 13.60 -6.33
CA GLY A 84 5.97 12.55 -5.40
C GLY A 84 6.20 11.17 -6.02
N GLU A 85 5.83 10.94 -7.29
CA GLU A 85 6.04 9.65 -8.00
C GLU A 85 7.48 9.18 -7.95
N ARG A 86 8.42 10.06 -8.27
CA ARG A 86 9.85 9.74 -8.23
C ARG A 86 10.27 9.28 -6.83
N ARG A 87 9.75 9.92 -5.80
CA ARG A 87 10.07 9.61 -4.41
C ARG A 87 9.49 8.27 -3.97
N ALA A 88 8.27 7.95 -4.38
CA ALA A 88 7.70 6.61 -4.14
C ALA A 88 8.55 5.54 -4.81
N GLY A 89 9.02 5.75 -6.04
CA GLY A 89 9.93 4.86 -6.74
C GLY A 89 11.27 4.66 -6.02
N GLU A 90 11.88 5.74 -5.51
CA GLU A 90 13.12 5.69 -4.73
C GLU A 90 12.92 4.86 -3.44
N VAL A 91 11.85 5.09 -2.70
CA VAL A 91 11.54 4.35 -1.47
C VAL A 91 11.21 2.88 -1.77
N ALA A 92 10.46 2.61 -2.84
CA ALA A 92 10.16 1.24 -3.26
C ALA A 92 11.43 0.47 -3.66
N SER A 93 12.35 1.12 -4.36
CA SER A 93 13.65 0.53 -4.72
C SER A 93 14.50 0.22 -3.49
N LEU A 94 14.53 1.13 -2.51
CA LEU A 94 15.21 0.91 -1.23
C LEU A 94 14.56 -0.26 -0.46
N ALA A 95 13.24 -0.32 -0.40
CA ALA A 95 12.52 -1.42 0.25
C ALA A 95 12.84 -2.78 -0.41
N ALA A 96 12.90 -2.83 -1.74
CA ALA A 96 13.27 -4.04 -2.47
C ALA A 96 14.70 -4.49 -2.15
N SER A 97 15.65 -3.55 -2.03
CA SER A 97 17.03 -3.86 -1.62
C SER A 97 17.07 -4.45 -0.21
N ILE A 98 16.35 -3.85 0.74
CA ILE A 98 16.25 -4.34 2.12
C ILE A 98 15.63 -5.75 2.16
N LEU A 99 14.57 -6.01 1.41
CA LEU A 99 13.98 -7.35 1.33
C LEU A 99 14.99 -8.39 0.80
N SER A 100 15.77 -8.03 -0.22
CA SER A 100 16.82 -8.90 -0.75
C SER A 100 17.93 -9.21 0.29
N GLU A 101 18.33 -8.22 1.08
CA GLU A 101 19.28 -8.41 2.18
C GLU A 101 18.67 -9.31 3.28
N MET A 102 17.41 -9.13 3.61
CA MET A 102 16.71 -9.98 4.58
C MET A 102 16.65 -11.45 4.11
N ASP A 103 16.39 -11.69 2.84
CA ASP A 103 16.39 -13.04 2.26
C ASP A 103 17.79 -13.69 2.36
N GLN A 104 18.86 -12.94 2.14
CA GLN A 104 20.22 -13.42 2.29
C GLN A 104 20.52 -13.79 3.76
N VAL A 105 20.12 -12.94 4.72
CA VAL A 105 20.28 -13.21 6.16
C VAL A 105 19.54 -14.48 6.57
N VAL A 106 18.33 -14.70 6.05
CA VAL A 106 17.56 -15.94 6.28
C VAL A 106 18.31 -17.14 5.74
N ALA A 107 18.79 -17.08 4.50
CA ALA A 107 19.53 -18.16 3.86
C ALA A 107 20.82 -18.51 4.65
N ASP A 108 21.57 -17.52 5.10
CA ASP A 108 22.83 -17.70 5.83
C ASP A 108 22.60 -18.23 7.25
N SER A 109 21.50 -17.90 7.89
CA SER A 109 21.16 -18.33 9.25
C SER A 109 20.52 -19.71 9.33
N GLY A 110 20.00 -20.23 8.20
CA GLY A 110 19.21 -21.47 8.16
C GLY A 110 17.81 -21.32 8.78
N ALA A 111 17.32 -20.11 8.99
CA ALA A 111 15.98 -19.86 9.49
C ALA A 111 14.94 -20.06 8.38
N ASP A 112 13.70 -20.44 8.75
CA ASP A 112 12.60 -20.60 7.78
C ASP A 112 12.08 -19.25 7.25
N ARG A 113 12.28 -18.18 8.02
CA ARG A 113 11.82 -16.81 7.70
C ARG A 113 12.60 -15.77 8.48
N TRP A 114 12.59 -14.55 7.95
CA TRP A 114 13.17 -13.41 8.65
C TRP A 114 12.41 -13.07 9.94
N HIS A 115 13.14 -12.67 10.97
CA HIS A 115 12.63 -12.08 12.19
C HIS A 115 13.66 -11.11 12.80
N ALA A 116 13.22 -10.17 13.63
CA ALA A 116 14.07 -9.10 14.15
C ALA A 116 15.32 -9.59 14.93
N GLY A 117 15.26 -10.79 15.50
CA GLY A 117 16.38 -11.41 16.20
C GLY A 117 17.56 -11.76 15.28
N LEU A 118 17.36 -11.94 13.99
CA LEU A 118 18.43 -12.20 13.01
C LEU A 118 19.31 -10.97 12.75
N SER A 119 18.75 -9.78 12.93
CA SER A 119 19.46 -8.51 12.72
C SER A 119 20.32 -8.09 13.93
N LEU A 120 20.11 -8.69 15.08
CA LEU A 120 20.83 -8.40 16.33
C LEU A 120 22.07 -9.27 16.53
N SER A 121 22.37 -10.15 15.59
CA SER A 121 23.46 -11.12 15.66
C SER A 121 24.78 -10.61 15.04
N HIS A 122 24.83 -9.31 14.72
CA HIS A 122 26.01 -8.65 14.12
C HIS A 122 26.49 -7.48 14.94
#